data_1d965d554b48192a42228f4eca5613da
#
_entry.id   1d965d554b48192a42228f4eca5613da
#
_cell.length_a   1.000
_cell.length_b   1.000
_cell.length_c   1.000
_cell.angle_alpha   90.00
_cell.angle_beta   90.00
_cell.angle_gamma   90.00
#
_symmetry.space_group_name_H-M   'P 1'
#
loop_
_entity.id
_entity.type
_entity.pdbx_description
1 polymer ?
#
loop_
_entity_poly.entity_id
_entity_poly.type
_entity_poly.pdbx_seq_one_letter_code
_entity_poly.pdbx_strand_id
1 'polypeptide(L)'
;MLRRCDFDGFFAAVNDGHSPFAWQRRLLSYVLDNGSWADVIGAPAGSGKSNVVDVFVFANALVARGAPRLPRRMAVVVNRRALVDHHTERARRIADALRDAEDGILFEVAEALRTLRSDSAETSVDPLIVNELRGALAPERGWIDDPTACSVICATPDMWGSRLLMRGYGSSRRARPREAGFLGLDAVMVLDEAHLNQQLLETARRVRELQDDFEKPLGIPHLQVVETTATPRNDASEGRVSVTSEDLDDELLSARLIRPKPVKLVEAKSWPSGRKATRRHVTQLVNEVISLKERLGEGTVGCIVNRVDTAIRVADMLKKQFPDGVGCWVGRMRPMDVRELQQDNPELLDSSKPSRMDVLVATQTVEVGVDLDLSLIH
;
A
#
# COMPACT_ATOMS: atom_id res chain seq x y z
N MET A 1 -26.61 -3.21 -15.20
CA MET A 1 -25.92 -4.49 -14.85
C MET A 1 -24.44 -4.32 -15.19
N LEU A 2 -23.56 -4.46 -14.22
CA LEU A 2 -22.11 -4.26 -14.36
C LEU A 2 -21.49 -5.23 -15.36
N ARG A 3 -20.53 -4.73 -16.16
CA ARG A 3 -19.77 -5.46 -17.16
C ARG A 3 -18.28 -5.21 -16.93
N ARG A 4 -17.40 -6.08 -17.44
CA ARG A 4 -15.94 -5.88 -17.32
C ARG A 4 -15.43 -4.54 -17.87
N CYS A 5 -16.04 -4.05 -18.96
CA CYS A 5 -15.66 -2.76 -19.55
C CYS A 5 -16.02 -1.55 -18.67
N ASP A 6 -16.90 -1.70 -17.70
CA ASP A 6 -17.31 -0.63 -16.81
C ASP A 6 -16.23 -0.37 -15.70
N PHE A 7 -15.20 -1.23 -15.63
CA PHE A 7 -14.06 -1.04 -14.72
C PHE A 7 -13.34 0.29 -14.91
N ASP A 8 -13.14 0.72 -16.14
CA ASP A 8 -12.47 1.99 -16.44
C ASP A 8 -13.23 3.18 -15.87
N GLY A 9 -14.57 3.16 -16.00
CA GLY A 9 -15.44 4.19 -15.43
C GLY A 9 -15.42 4.19 -13.90
N PHE A 10 -15.49 2.99 -13.28
CA PHE A 10 -15.37 2.85 -11.83
C PHE A 10 -14.00 3.35 -11.34
N PHE A 11 -12.92 2.89 -11.98
CA PHE A 11 -11.57 3.28 -11.62
C PHE A 11 -11.36 4.79 -11.70
N ALA A 12 -11.80 5.42 -12.78
CA ALA A 12 -11.72 6.87 -12.95
C ALA A 12 -12.49 7.62 -11.85
N ALA A 13 -13.67 7.12 -11.48
CA ALA A 13 -14.51 7.75 -10.46
C ALA A 13 -13.87 7.75 -9.05
N VAL A 14 -13.03 6.75 -8.73
CA VAL A 14 -12.34 6.65 -7.42
C VAL A 14 -10.87 7.10 -7.47
N ASN A 15 -10.36 7.51 -8.65
CA ASN A 15 -8.97 7.91 -8.87
C ASN A 15 -8.86 9.23 -9.63
N ASP A 16 -9.63 10.24 -9.23
CA ASP A 16 -9.53 11.63 -9.75
C ASP A 16 -9.56 11.73 -11.28
N GLY A 17 -10.34 10.87 -11.94
CA GLY A 17 -10.49 10.82 -13.40
C GLY A 17 -9.39 10.05 -14.15
N HIS A 18 -8.43 9.48 -13.46
CA HIS A 18 -7.37 8.68 -14.09
C HIS A 18 -7.88 7.32 -14.57
N SER A 19 -7.40 6.89 -15.73
CA SER A 19 -7.68 5.53 -16.25
C SER A 19 -6.78 4.47 -15.61
N PRO A 20 -7.25 3.20 -15.48
CA PRO A 20 -6.40 2.12 -15.03
C PRO A 20 -5.31 1.79 -16.09
N PHE A 21 -4.12 1.41 -15.64
CA PHE A 21 -3.10 0.89 -16.52
C PHE A 21 -3.49 -0.48 -17.10
N ALA A 22 -2.91 -0.86 -18.23
CA ALA A 22 -3.25 -2.12 -18.91
C ALA A 22 -3.02 -3.34 -18.00
N TRP A 23 -1.96 -3.37 -17.19
CA TRP A 23 -1.71 -4.47 -16.26
C TRP A 23 -2.82 -4.63 -15.19
N GLN A 24 -3.48 -3.54 -14.76
CA GLN A 24 -4.58 -3.58 -13.80
C GLN A 24 -5.84 -4.18 -14.43
N ARG A 25 -6.10 -3.88 -15.71
CA ARG A 25 -7.17 -4.53 -16.49
C ARG A 25 -6.88 -6.02 -16.69
N ARG A 26 -5.61 -6.39 -16.94
CA ARG A 26 -5.19 -7.79 -17.02
C ARG A 26 -5.36 -8.51 -15.69
N LEU A 27 -5.08 -7.85 -14.56
CA LEU A 27 -5.30 -8.41 -13.23
C LEU A 27 -6.78 -8.68 -13.00
N LEU A 28 -7.67 -7.72 -13.31
CA LEU A 28 -9.11 -7.92 -13.23
C LEU A 28 -9.56 -9.12 -14.07
N SER A 29 -9.11 -9.17 -15.34
CA SER A 29 -9.46 -10.27 -16.24
C SER A 29 -8.97 -11.62 -15.69
N TYR A 30 -7.73 -11.68 -15.21
CA TYR A 30 -7.17 -12.87 -14.57
C TYR A 30 -8.05 -13.36 -13.40
N VAL A 31 -8.40 -12.46 -12.50
CA VAL A 31 -9.21 -12.79 -11.31
C VAL A 31 -10.59 -13.33 -11.69
N LEU A 32 -11.23 -12.72 -12.69
CA LEU A 32 -12.56 -13.12 -13.14
C LEU A 32 -12.55 -14.44 -13.94
N ASP A 33 -11.51 -14.66 -14.75
CA ASP A 33 -11.40 -15.85 -15.61
C ASP A 33 -11.01 -17.10 -14.82
N ASN A 34 -10.16 -16.93 -13.79
CA ASN A 34 -9.69 -18.04 -12.96
C ASN A 34 -10.52 -18.23 -11.68
N GLY A 35 -11.37 -17.26 -11.29
CA GLY A 35 -12.06 -17.30 -10.00
C GLY A 35 -11.12 -17.23 -8.79
N SER A 36 -9.88 -16.78 -9.01
CA SER A 36 -8.82 -16.69 -7.98
C SER A 36 -7.84 -15.59 -8.33
N TRP A 37 -7.17 -15.05 -7.31
CA TRP A 37 -6.11 -14.05 -7.46
C TRP A 37 -4.83 -14.67 -8.01
N ALA A 38 -4.05 -13.86 -8.71
CA ALA A 38 -2.71 -14.24 -9.13
C ALA A 38 -1.80 -14.41 -7.91
N ASP A 39 -0.95 -15.44 -7.90
CA ASP A 39 0.00 -15.65 -6.81
C ASP A 39 1.07 -14.56 -6.74
N VAL A 40 1.40 -13.95 -7.88
CA VAL A 40 2.41 -12.89 -7.98
C VAL A 40 1.93 -11.72 -8.82
N ILE A 41 2.05 -10.52 -8.27
CA ILE A 41 1.88 -9.26 -9.00
C ILE A 41 3.26 -8.61 -9.12
N GLY A 42 3.84 -8.68 -10.33
CA GLY A 42 5.13 -8.09 -10.67
C GLY A 42 4.97 -6.67 -11.19
N ALA A 43 5.04 -5.68 -10.31
CA ALA A 43 4.81 -4.30 -10.68
C ALA A 43 5.84 -3.37 -10.00
N PRO A 44 6.63 -2.58 -10.75
CA PRO A 44 7.61 -1.66 -10.18
C PRO A 44 7.00 -0.62 -9.25
N ALA A 45 7.83 0.05 -8.45
CA ALA A 45 7.38 1.22 -7.69
C ALA A 45 6.86 2.31 -8.63
N GLY A 46 5.78 3.00 -8.25
CA GLY A 46 5.14 4.02 -9.10
C GLY A 46 4.19 3.48 -10.17
N SER A 47 4.04 2.15 -10.31
CA SER A 47 3.12 1.54 -11.29
C SER A 47 1.69 1.36 -10.82
N GLY A 48 1.31 1.92 -9.68
CA GLY A 48 -0.05 1.84 -9.15
C GLY A 48 -0.38 0.50 -8.48
N LYS A 49 0.57 -0.16 -7.81
CA LYS A 49 0.33 -1.41 -7.05
C LYS A 49 -0.78 -1.30 -6.02
N SER A 50 -0.92 -0.15 -5.36
CA SER A 50 -1.96 0.10 -4.35
C SER A 50 -3.39 -0.01 -4.90
N ASN A 51 -3.56 0.09 -6.22
CA ASN A 51 -4.87 -0.02 -6.88
C ASN A 51 -5.38 -1.47 -6.98
N VAL A 52 -4.69 -2.45 -6.41
CA VAL A 52 -5.23 -3.82 -6.26
C VAL A 52 -6.55 -3.83 -5.47
N VAL A 53 -6.75 -2.84 -4.59
CA VAL A 53 -8.01 -2.66 -3.86
C VAL A 53 -9.16 -2.32 -4.81
N ASP A 54 -8.92 -1.49 -5.83
CA ASP A 54 -9.92 -1.12 -6.83
C ASP A 54 -10.36 -2.35 -7.64
N VAL A 55 -9.38 -3.17 -8.05
CA VAL A 55 -9.65 -4.45 -8.73
C VAL A 55 -10.47 -5.38 -7.83
N PHE A 56 -10.14 -5.46 -6.54
CA PHE A 56 -10.85 -6.29 -5.57
C PHE A 56 -12.31 -5.87 -5.41
N VAL A 57 -12.56 -4.58 -5.21
CA VAL A 57 -13.90 -4.03 -5.03
C VAL A 57 -14.75 -4.27 -6.27
N PHE A 58 -14.22 -3.95 -7.45
CA PHE A 58 -14.96 -4.10 -8.69
C PHE A 58 -15.19 -5.57 -9.08
N ALA A 59 -14.19 -6.44 -8.90
CA ALA A 59 -14.34 -7.87 -9.16
C ALA A 59 -15.43 -8.51 -8.29
N ASN A 60 -15.45 -8.18 -6.98
CA ASN A 60 -16.52 -8.66 -6.10
C ASN A 60 -17.90 -8.14 -6.49
N ALA A 61 -18.02 -6.87 -6.92
CA ALA A 61 -19.28 -6.34 -7.42
C ALA A 61 -19.77 -7.05 -8.68
N LEU A 62 -18.86 -7.40 -9.61
CA LEU A 62 -19.22 -8.16 -10.83
C LEU A 62 -19.75 -9.55 -10.54
N VAL A 63 -19.17 -10.27 -9.58
CA VAL A 63 -19.55 -11.66 -9.25
C VAL A 63 -20.59 -11.75 -8.14
N ALA A 64 -21.05 -10.63 -7.59
CA ALA A 64 -21.94 -10.58 -6.44
C ALA A 64 -23.23 -11.42 -6.60
N ARG A 65 -23.72 -11.57 -7.83
CA ARG A 65 -24.94 -12.34 -8.17
C ARG A 65 -24.65 -13.62 -8.93
N GLY A 66 -23.39 -14.05 -9.01
CA GLY A 66 -22.99 -15.17 -9.85
C GLY A 66 -21.91 -16.06 -9.24
N ALA A 67 -21.32 -16.89 -10.09
CA ALA A 67 -20.16 -17.72 -9.79
C ALA A 67 -19.03 -17.34 -10.77
N PRO A 68 -17.76 -17.47 -10.40
CA PRO A 68 -17.24 -18.05 -9.16
C PRO A 68 -17.34 -17.08 -7.97
N ARG A 69 -17.34 -17.62 -6.74
CA ARG A 69 -17.22 -16.78 -5.53
C ARG A 69 -15.76 -16.35 -5.34
N LEU A 70 -15.54 -15.05 -5.28
CA LEU A 70 -14.26 -14.48 -4.89
C LEU A 70 -14.22 -14.28 -3.38
N PRO A 71 -13.01 -14.22 -2.77
CA PRO A 71 -12.85 -13.85 -1.37
C PRO A 71 -13.45 -12.47 -1.09
N ARG A 72 -14.30 -12.37 -0.07
CA ARG A 72 -14.94 -11.11 0.32
C ARG A 72 -14.06 -10.23 1.20
N ARG A 73 -12.93 -10.74 1.71
CA ARG A 73 -11.99 -9.99 2.54
C ARG A 73 -10.65 -9.90 1.84
N MET A 74 -10.15 -8.67 1.65
CA MET A 74 -8.79 -8.43 1.22
C MET A 74 -7.97 -7.87 2.38
N ALA A 75 -6.88 -8.54 2.72
CA ALA A 75 -5.89 -8.02 3.65
C ALA A 75 -4.71 -7.42 2.86
N VAL A 76 -4.52 -6.11 2.94
CA VAL A 76 -3.32 -5.42 2.44
C VAL A 76 -2.31 -5.37 3.57
N VAL A 77 -1.26 -6.17 3.46
CA VAL A 77 -0.25 -6.34 4.51
C VAL A 77 1.04 -5.64 4.11
N VAL A 78 1.41 -4.63 4.88
CA VAL A 78 2.55 -3.75 4.57
C VAL A 78 3.47 -3.56 5.79
N ASN A 79 4.77 -3.46 5.56
CA ASN A 79 5.79 -3.48 6.61
C ASN A 79 5.81 -2.28 7.55
N ARG A 80 5.22 -1.16 7.18
CA ARG A 80 5.33 0.10 7.93
C ARG A 80 3.97 0.65 8.28
N ARG A 81 3.85 1.21 9.50
CA ARG A 81 2.60 1.80 9.98
C ARG A 81 2.11 2.95 9.09
N ALA A 82 3.01 3.80 8.62
CA ALA A 82 2.65 4.89 7.72
C ALA A 82 2.04 4.39 6.39
N LEU A 83 2.47 3.21 5.91
CA LEU A 83 1.87 2.56 4.75
C LEU A 83 0.50 1.99 5.06
N VAL A 84 0.32 1.42 6.25
CA VAL A 84 -1.01 0.97 6.69
C VAL A 84 -1.96 2.16 6.69
N ASP A 85 -1.54 3.32 7.24
CA ASP A 85 -2.34 4.54 7.27
C ASP A 85 -2.73 4.98 5.85
N HIS A 86 -1.76 5.04 4.93
CA HIS A 86 -1.99 5.45 3.54
C HIS A 86 -2.96 4.51 2.80
N HIS A 87 -2.76 3.18 2.92
CA HIS A 87 -3.68 2.22 2.31
C HIS A 87 -5.07 2.25 2.94
N THR A 88 -5.15 2.46 4.26
CA THR A 88 -6.42 2.61 4.98
C THR A 88 -7.18 3.85 4.50
N GLU A 89 -6.50 5.00 4.42
CA GLU A 89 -7.11 6.25 3.96
C GLU A 89 -7.60 6.14 2.51
N ARG A 90 -6.81 5.51 1.63
CA ARG A 90 -7.22 5.22 0.26
C ARG A 90 -8.46 4.32 0.22
N ALA A 91 -8.47 3.22 0.97
CA ALA A 91 -9.61 2.31 1.00
C ALA A 91 -10.87 2.99 1.58
N ARG A 92 -10.71 3.85 2.58
CA ARG A 92 -11.82 4.67 3.13
C ARG A 92 -12.39 5.63 2.11
N ARG A 93 -11.55 6.31 1.31
CA ARG A 93 -12.05 7.17 0.21
C ARG A 93 -12.92 6.39 -0.77
N ILE A 94 -12.54 5.16 -1.12
CA ILE A 94 -13.37 4.29 -1.97
C ILE A 94 -14.69 3.94 -1.26
N ALA A 95 -14.63 3.56 0.02
CA ALA A 95 -15.81 3.20 0.80
C ALA A 95 -16.78 4.38 0.94
N ASP A 96 -16.26 5.59 1.21
CA ASP A 96 -17.05 6.81 1.31
C ASP A 96 -17.69 7.15 -0.04
N ALA A 97 -16.96 7.10 -1.15
CA ALA A 97 -17.48 7.34 -2.49
C ALA A 97 -18.60 6.36 -2.86
N LEU A 98 -18.47 5.09 -2.48
CA LEU A 98 -19.51 4.06 -2.70
C LEU A 98 -20.73 4.28 -1.80
N ARG A 99 -20.53 4.68 -0.54
CA ARG A 99 -21.61 4.92 0.41
C ARG A 99 -22.46 6.12 -0.01
N ASP A 100 -21.79 7.19 -0.45
CA ASP A 100 -22.41 8.48 -0.73
C ASP A 100 -22.94 8.57 -2.17
N ALA A 101 -22.75 7.53 -3.00
CA ALA A 101 -23.23 7.49 -4.37
C ALA A 101 -24.76 7.33 -4.44
N GLU A 102 -25.43 8.21 -5.16
CA GLU A 102 -26.88 8.16 -5.40
C GLU A 102 -27.22 7.62 -6.79
N ASP A 103 -26.30 7.70 -7.77
CA ASP A 103 -26.45 7.20 -9.12
C ASP A 103 -25.10 6.83 -9.78
N GLY A 104 -25.16 6.41 -11.05
CA GLY A 104 -23.97 6.09 -11.85
C GLY A 104 -23.24 4.82 -11.44
N ILE A 105 -21.99 4.70 -11.90
CA ILE A 105 -21.21 3.48 -11.77
C ILE A 105 -20.90 3.15 -10.30
N LEU A 106 -20.65 4.16 -9.46
CA LEU A 106 -20.37 3.94 -8.04
C LEU A 106 -21.60 3.38 -7.32
N PHE A 107 -22.78 3.89 -7.62
CA PHE A 107 -24.04 3.37 -7.08
C PHE A 107 -24.29 1.91 -7.52
N GLU A 108 -24.09 1.58 -8.81
CA GLU A 108 -24.25 0.20 -9.29
C GLU A 108 -23.28 -0.77 -8.58
N VAL A 109 -22.02 -0.34 -8.35
CA VAL A 109 -21.03 -1.13 -7.62
C VAL A 109 -21.43 -1.27 -6.14
N ALA A 110 -21.87 -0.20 -5.50
CA ALA A 110 -22.32 -0.23 -4.10
C ALA A 110 -23.50 -1.19 -3.90
N GLU A 111 -24.52 -1.10 -4.74
CA GLU A 111 -25.68 -2.00 -4.70
C GLU A 111 -25.29 -3.48 -4.94
N ALA A 112 -24.37 -3.71 -5.89
CA ALA A 112 -23.87 -5.07 -6.12
C ALA A 112 -23.16 -5.63 -4.89
N LEU A 113 -22.30 -4.84 -4.24
CA LEU A 113 -21.60 -5.28 -3.01
C LEU A 113 -22.57 -5.52 -1.85
N ARG A 114 -23.62 -4.70 -1.69
CA ARG A 114 -24.65 -4.94 -0.67
C ARG A 114 -25.34 -6.28 -0.86
N THR A 115 -25.50 -6.78 -2.09
CA THR A 115 -26.11 -8.09 -2.34
C THR A 115 -25.27 -9.28 -1.87
N LEU A 116 -23.97 -9.09 -1.57
CA LEU A 116 -23.12 -10.14 -0.98
C LEU A 116 -23.49 -10.44 0.47
N ARG A 117 -24.19 -9.54 1.14
CA ARG A 117 -24.52 -9.63 2.57
C ARG A 117 -25.77 -10.46 2.77
N SER A 118 -25.84 -11.09 3.95
CA SER A 118 -27.02 -11.87 4.36
C SER A 118 -28.23 -11.00 4.69
N ASP A 119 -28.00 -9.72 5.00
CA ASP A 119 -28.99 -8.71 5.39
C ASP A 119 -29.23 -7.65 4.29
N SER A 120 -29.07 -8.05 3.03
CA SER A 120 -29.15 -7.19 1.85
C SER A 120 -30.48 -6.40 1.66
N ALA A 121 -31.45 -6.64 2.54
CA ALA A 121 -32.71 -5.88 2.56
C ALA A 121 -32.59 -4.45 3.11
N GLU A 122 -31.48 -4.14 3.83
CA GLU A 122 -31.22 -2.81 4.38
C GLU A 122 -30.28 -2.02 3.47
N THR A 123 -30.83 -1.05 2.73
CA THR A 123 -30.05 -0.14 1.87
C THR A 123 -29.16 0.83 2.63
N SER A 124 -29.32 0.93 3.96
CA SER A 124 -28.53 1.81 4.83
C SER A 124 -27.15 1.27 5.20
N VAL A 125 -26.78 0.09 4.71
CA VAL A 125 -25.57 -0.60 5.15
C VAL A 125 -24.38 -0.25 4.25
N ASP A 126 -23.20 -0.04 4.85
CA ASP A 126 -21.98 0.29 4.13
C ASP A 126 -21.63 -0.82 3.10
N PRO A 127 -21.44 -0.48 1.82
CA PRO A 127 -21.14 -1.46 0.78
C PRO A 127 -19.73 -2.06 0.92
N LEU A 128 -18.81 -1.33 1.53
CA LEU A 128 -17.42 -1.72 1.75
C LEU A 128 -17.00 -1.37 3.18
N ILE A 129 -16.54 -2.35 3.93
CA ILE A 129 -16.00 -2.15 5.27
C ILE A 129 -14.48 -2.04 5.22
N VAL A 130 -13.94 -1.00 5.83
CA VAL A 130 -12.48 -0.79 5.91
C VAL A 130 -12.04 -0.87 7.36
N ASN A 131 -10.99 -1.65 7.61
CA ASN A 131 -10.44 -1.86 8.94
C ASN A 131 -8.93 -1.68 8.96
N GLU A 132 -8.44 -1.13 10.07
CA GLU A 132 -7.03 -0.93 10.31
C GLU A 132 -6.55 -1.84 11.45
N LEU A 133 -5.52 -2.66 11.16
CA LEU A 133 -4.88 -3.54 12.13
C LEU A 133 -3.39 -3.17 12.27
N ARG A 134 -3.10 -2.19 13.12
CA ARG A 134 -1.72 -1.84 13.47
C ARG A 134 -1.54 -1.74 14.99
N GLY A 135 -0.30 -1.94 15.46
CA GLY A 135 0.01 -1.73 16.87
C GLY A 135 -0.18 -0.27 17.30
N ALA A 136 -0.47 -0.06 18.57
CA ALA A 136 -0.73 1.21 19.25
C ALA A 136 -2.16 1.78 19.14
N LEU A 137 -3.02 1.23 18.30
CA LEU A 137 -4.44 1.58 18.25
C LEU A 137 -5.31 0.39 18.71
N ALA A 138 -6.50 0.69 19.19
CA ALA A 138 -7.51 -0.35 19.40
C ALA A 138 -7.88 -0.96 18.04
N PRO A 139 -7.88 -2.30 17.91
CA PRO A 139 -8.22 -2.93 16.65
C PRO A 139 -9.66 -2.63 16.24
N GLU A 140 -9.88 -2.20 15.02
CA GLU A 140 -11.20 -2.08 14.44
C GLU A 140 -11.83 -3.47 14.24
N ARG A 141 -13.13 -3.57 14.35
CA ARG A 141 -13.84 -4.85 14.44
C ARG A 141 -14.86 -5.09 13.32
N GLY A 142 -15.07 -4.14 12.43
CA GLY A 142 -16.09 -4.25 11.37
C GLY A 142 -16.01 -5.56 10.59
N TRP A 143 -14.79 -6.01 10.24
CA TRP A 143 -14.56 -7.28 9.54
C TRP A 143 -14.93 -8.55 10.34
N ILE A 144 -15.10 -8.42 11.67
CA ILE A 144 -15.52 -9.50 12.58
C ILE A 144 -17.00 -9.40 12.87
N ASP A 145 -17.50 -8.19 13.04
CA ASP A 145 -18.87 -7.92 13.47
C ASP A 145 -19.83 -8.12 12.29
N ASP A 146 -19.37 -7.89 11.03
CA ASP A 146 -20.07 -8.21 9.80
C ASP A 146 -19.20 -9.07 8.85
N PRO A 147 -19.17 -10.37 9.06
CA PRO A 147 -18.33 -11.28 8.27
C PRO A 147 -18.82 -11.52 6.83
N THR A 148 -20.01 -11.07 6.49
CA THR A 148 -20.60 -11.25 5.16
C THR A 148 -20.33 -10.07 4.22
N ALA A 149 -19.94 -8.93 4.75
CA ALA A 149 -19.62 -7.75 3.99
C ALA A 149 -18.32 -7.91 3.18
N CYS A 150 -18.28 -7.24 2.02
CA CYS A 150 -17.00 -6.97 1.35
C CYS A 150 -16.13 -6.09 2.24
N SER A 151 -14.88 -6.48 2.49
CA SER A 151 -14.03 -5.74 3.43
C SER A 151 -12.57 -5.67 3.01
N VAL A 152 -11.94 -4.52 3.30
CA VAL A 152 -10.50 -4.29 3.17
C VAL A 152 -9.90 -4.15 4.56
N ILE A 153 -8.84 -4.90 4.83
CA ILE A 153 -8.11 -4.91 6.10
C ILE A 153 -6.68 -4.48 5.83
N CYS A 154 -6.32 -3.27 6.23
CA CYS A 154 -4.94 -2.78 6.12
C CYS A 154 -4.18 -3.13 7.39
N ALA A 155 -3.09 -3.89 7.29
CA ALA A 155 -2.42 -4.47 8.44
C ALA A 155 -0.90 -4.45 8.36
N THR A 156 -0.24 -4.43 9.54
CA THR A 156 1.17 -4.81 9.61
C THR A 156 1.32 -6.34 9.65
N PRO A 157 2.48 -6.89 9.21
CA PRO A 157 2.74 -8.33 9.21
C PRO A 157 2.50 -8.99 10.57
N ASP A 158 2.94 -8.36 11.65
CA ASP A 158 2.77 -8.89 13.01
C ASP A 158 1.30 -8.96 13.42
N MET A 159 0.53 -7.91 13.07
CA MET A 159 -0.88 -7.83 13.47
C MET A 159 -1.75 -8.81 12.69
N TRP A 160 -1.47 -9.01 11.41
CA TRP A 160 -2.19 -9.98 10.59
C TRP A 160 -1.74 -11.42 10.90
N GLY A 161 -0.43 -11.69 10.85
CA GLY A 161 0.14 -13.01 11.05
C GLY A 161 -0.13 -13.59 12.45
N SER A 162 -0.06 -12.75 13.51
CA SER A 162 -0.39 -13.21 14.85
C SER A 162 -1.86 -13.65 14.97
N ARG A 163 -2.78 -12.98 14.29
CA ARG A 163 -4.19 -13.38 14.28
C ARG A 163 -4.43 -14.65 13.49
N LEU A 164 -3.82 -14.78 12.31
CA LEU A 164 -3.89 -16.01 11.51
C LEU A 164 -3.44 -17.23 12.33
N LEU A 165 -2.40 -17.06 13.14
CA LEU A 165 -1.84 -18.12 14.00
C LEU A 165 -2.51 -18.20 15.39
N MET A 166 -3.71 -17.65 15.58
CA MET A 166 -4.47 -17.67 16.85
C MET A 166 -3.70 -17.02 18.03
N ARG A 167 -2.83 -16.05 17.75
CA ARG A 167 -2.00 -15.33 18.72
C ARG A 167 -2.28 -13.81 18.74
N GLY A 168 -3.42 -13.38 18.19
CA GLY A 168 -3.75 -11.97 18.01
C GLY A 168 -3.54 -11.11 19.26
N TYR A 169 -2.79 -10.03 19.11
CA TYR A 169 -2.56 -9.05 20.15
C TYR A 169 -3.87 -8.32 20.47
N GLY A 170 -4.21 -8.19 21.76
CA GLY A 170 -5.45 -7.59 22.23
C GLY A 170 -6.70 -8.47 22.05
N SER A 171 -6.60 -9.64 21.42
CA SER A 171 -7.72 -10.57 21.24
C SER A 171 -7.90 -11.49 22.43
N SER A 172 -9.14 -11.66 22.90
CA SER A 172 -9.46 -12.64 23.93
C SER A 172 -9.20 -14.07 23.42
N ARG A 173 -8.94 -15.00 24.33
CA ARG A 173 -8.74 -16.41 23.97
C ARG A 173 -9.90 -17.00 23.14
N ARG A 174 -11.13 -16.58 23.42
CA ARG A 174 -12.35 -17.04 22.70
C ARG A 174 -12.49 -16.43 21.32
N ALA A 175 -11.98 -15.20 21.10
CA ALA A 175 -12.05 -14.52 19.82
C ALA A 175 -11.01 -15.03 18.80
N ARG A 176 -9.86 -15.50 19.27
CA ARG A 176 -8.72 -15.89 18.44
C ARG A 176 -9.05 -16.92 17.33
N PRO A 177 -9.76 -18.03 17.59
CA PRO A 177 -10.11 -18.98 16.53
C PRO A 177 -11.01 -18.35 15.47
N ARG A 178 -11.97 -17.49 15.87
CA ARG A 178 -12.85 -16.77 14.96
C ARG A 178 -12.06 -15.80 14.07
N GLU A 179 -11.18 -15.01 14.64
CA GLU A 179 -10.32 -14.09 13.90
C GLU A 179 -9.44 -14.85 12.91
N ALA A 180 -8.81 -15.94 13.33
CA ALA A 180 -8.00 -16.80 12.47
C ALA A 180 -8.83 -17.39 11.32
N GLY A 181 -10.05 -17.86 11.60
CA GLY A 181 -10.96 -18.37 10.60
C GLY A 181 -11.33 -17.32 9.53
N PHE A 182 -11.63 -16.10 9.93
CA PHE A 182 -11.96 -15.02 8.98
C PHE A 182 -10.76 -14.53 8.16
N LEU A 183 -9.54 -14.61 8.68
CA LEU A 183 -8.34 -14.29 7.92
C LEU A 183 -7.81 -15.45 7.08
N GLY A 184 -8.14 -16.68 7.45
CA GLY A 184 -7.72 -17.89 6.75
C GLY A 184 -8.74 -18.42 5.72
N LEU A 185 -9.99 -17.99 5.76
CA LEU A 185 -11.04 -18.43 4.84
C LEU A 185 -11.79 -17.23 4.26
N ASP A 186 -12.20 -17.34 3.00
CA ASP A 186 -12.89 -16.28 2.28
C ASP A 186 -12.07 -14.95 2.33
N ALA A 187 -10.76 -15.09 2.20
CA ALA A 187 -9.80 -14.01 2.33
C ALA A 187 -8.69 -14.10 1.29
N VAL A 188 -8.23 -12.96 0.81
CA VAL A 188 -7.00 -12.79 0.03
C VAL A 188 -6.04 -11.90 0.79
N MET A 189 -4.81 -12.37 1.02
CA MET A 189 -3.72 -11.58 1.57
C MET A 189 -2.85 -11.06 0.44
N VAL A 190 -2.76 -9.76 0.30
CA VAL A 190 -1.81 -9.08 -0.59
C VAL A 190 -0.65 -8.59 0.27
N LEU A 191 0.51 -9.24 0.13
CA LEU A 191 1.73 -8.89 0.87
C LEU A 191 2.59 -7.96 0.02
N ASP A 192 2.64 -6.69 0.38
CA ASP A 192 3.45 -5.72 -0.33
C ASP A 192 4.93 -5.82 0.07
N GLU A 193 5.82 -5.64 -0.94
CA GLU A 193 7.26 -5.85 -0.79
C GLU A 193 7.58 -7.17 -0.07
N ALA A 194 7.01 -8.27 -0.57
CA ALA A 194 7.06 -9.60 0.04
C ALA A 194 8.48 -10.08 0.36
N HIS A 195 9.49 -9.57 -0.36
CA HIS A 195 10.90 -9.87 -0.10
C HIS A 195 11.36 -9.45 1.31
N LEU A 196 10.68 -8.50 1.95
CA LEU A 196 10.95 -8.06 3.32
C LEU A 196 10.28 -8.94 4.40
N ASN A 197 9.34 -9.83 4.00
CA ASN A 197 8.53 -10.66 4.91
C ASN A 197 8.37 -12.10 4.44
N GLN A 198 9.45 -12.71 3.98
CA GLN A 198 9.45 -14.09 3.47
C GLN A 198 8.87 -15.10 4.45
N GLN A 199 9.10 -14.92 5.77
CA GLN A 199 8.58 -15.80 6.80
C GLN A 199 7.05 -15.76 6.88
N LEU A 200 6.45 -14.57 6.77
CA LEU A 200 4.99 -14.44 6.75
C LEU A 200 4.40 -15.02 5.46
N LEU A 201 5.05 -14.73 4.32
CA LEU A 201 4.66 -15.27 3.02
C LEU A 201 4.61 -16.80 3.05
N GLU A 202 5.69 -17.41 3.52
CA GLU A 202 5.78 -18.87 3.64
C GLU A 202 4.75 -19.43 4.63
N THR A 203 4.54 -18.76 5.76
CA THR A 203 3.52 -19.16 6.74
C THR A 203 2.11 -19.14 6.12
N ALA A 204 1.77 -18.09 5.39
CA ALA A 204 0.45 -17.98 4.75
C ALA A 204 0.26 -19.04 3.64
N ARG A 205 1.31 -19.31 2.84
CA ARG A 205 1.31 -20.38 1.84
C ARG A 205 1.09 -21.75 2.47
N ARG A 206 1.75 -22.03 3.59
CA ARG A 206 1.55 -23.31 4.33
C ARG A 206 0.14 -23.43 4.90
N VAL A 207 -0.46 -22.34 5.37
CA VAL A 207 -1.88 -22.35 5.79
C VAL A 207 -2.79 -22.69 4.61
N ARG A 208 -2.55 -22.10 3.44
CA ARG A 208 -3.29 -22.42 2.20
C ARG A 208 -3.13 -23.90 1.82
N GLU A 209 -1.90 -24.41 1.78
CA GLU A 209 -1.64 -25.83 1.48
C GLU A 209 -2.41 -26.77 2.42
N LEU A 210 -2.39 -26.48 3.74
CA LEU A 210 -3.17 -27.26 4.71
C LEU A 210 -4.69 -27.22 4.47
N GLN A 211 -5.21 -26.16 3.85
CA GLN A 211 -6.61 -26.05 3.48
C GLN A 211 -6.92 -26.83 2.20
N ASP A 212 -5.98 -26.85 1.24
CA ASP A 212 -6.13 -27.58 -0.02
C ASP A 212 -6.09 -29.11 0.19
N ASP A 213 -5.43 -29.59 1.25
CA ASP A 213 -5.40 -31.01 1.65
C ASP A 213 -6.74 -31.52 2.21
N PHE A 214 -7.73 -30.64 2.44
CA PHE A 214 -9.04 -31.06 2.93
C PHE A 214 -9.86 -31.72 1.82
N GLU A 215 -10.22 -32.99 2.00
CA GLU A 215 -10.98 -33.79 1.03
C GLU A 215 -12.39 -33.25 0.72
N LYS A 216 -12.97 -32.41 1.59
CA LYS A 216 -14.32 -31.86 1.42
C LYS A 216 -14.26 -30.36 1.24
N PRO A 217 -14.66 -29.82 0.07
CA PRO A 217 -14.71 -28.39 -0.14
C PRO A 217 -15.75 -27.76 0.81
N LEU A 218 -15.31 -26.71 1.51
CA LEU A 218 -16.15 -25.96 2.45
C LEU A 218 -17.20 -25.07 1.76
N GLY A 219 -17.16 -24.98 0.42
CA GLY A 219 -18.05 -24.11 -0.35
C GLY A 219 -17.76 -22.61 -0.21
N ILE A 220 -16.66 -22.26 0.43
CA ILE A 220 -16.10 -20.90 0.55
C ILE A 220 -14.66 -20.91 0.08
N PRO A 221 -14.14 -19.80 -0.47
CA PRO A 221 -12.75 -19.72 -0.91
C PRO A 221 -11.76 -19.98 0.24
N HIS A 222 -10.71 -20.74 -0.03
CA HIS A 222 -9.54 -20.85 0.85
C HIS A 222 -8.78 -19.54 0.89
N LEU A 223 -7.80 -19.42 1.80
CA LEU A 223 -6.89 -18.30 1.84
C LEU A 223 -6.15 -18.20 0.49
N GLN A 224 -6.22 -17.05 -0.15
CA GLN A 224 -5.42 -16.74 -1.32
C GLN A 224 -4.26 -15.84 -0.90
N VAL A 225 -3.07 -16.12 -1.43
CA VAL A 225 -1.83 -15.42 -1.03
C VAL A 225 -1.22 -14.79 -2.26
N VAL A 226 -1.15 -13.46 -2.26
CA VAL A 226 -0.61 -12.65 -3.35
C VAL A 226 0.67 -11.98 -2.89
N GLU A 227 1.74 -12.27 -3.59
CA GLU A 227 3.02 -11.57 -3.43
C GLU A 227 3.07 -10.38 -4.38
N THR A 228 3.30 -9.16 -3.87
CA THR A 228 3.65 -8.04 -4.75
C THR A 228 5.15 -7.74 -4.67
N THR A 229 5.76 -7.50 -5.82
CA THR A 229 7.20 -7.24 -5.90
C THR A 229 7.55 -6.31 -7.06
N ALA A 230 8.50 -5.40 -6.80
CA ALA A 230 9.07 -4.55 -7.85
C ALA A 230 10.10 -5.28 -8.72
N THR A 231 10.71 -6.35 -8.20
CA THR A 231 11.72 -7.16 -8.89
C THR A 231 11.25 -8.60 -8.98
N PRO A 232 10.42 -8.92 -9.97
CA PRO A 232 9.96 -10.29 -10.15
C PRO A 232 11.14 -11.23 -10.45
N ARG A 233 11.26 -12.32 -9.71
CA ARG A 233 12.17 -13.41 -10.11
C ARG A 233 11.71 -13.94 -11.48
N ASN A 234 12.65 -14.24 -12.37
CA ASN A 234 12.40 -14.65 -13.77
C ASN A 234 11.74 -16.04 -13.93
N ASP A 235 11.06 -16.54 -12.92
CA ASP A 235 10.35 -17.81 -13.02
C ASP A 235 9.03 -17.57 -13.75
N ALA A 236 8.89 -18.17 -14.91
CA ALA A 236 7.63 -18.26 -15.65
C ALA A 236 6.65 -19.17 -14.90
N SER A 237 6.17 -18.73 -13.73
CA SER A 237 5.16 -19.46 -12.97
C SER A 237 3.78 -19.12 -13.49
N GLU A 238 2.95 -20.14 -13.68
CA GLU A 238 1.51 -19.98 -13.80
C GLU A 238 1.00 -19.16 -12.60
N GLY A 239 0.03 -18.29 -12.81
CA GLY A 239 -0.51 -17.48 -11.71
C GLY A 239 0.17 -16.12 -11.51
N ARG A 240 0.74 -15.54 -12.57
CA ARG A 240 1.42 -14.25 -12.51
C ARG A 240 0.78 -13.19 -13.36
N VAL A 241 0.63 -11.97 -12.83
CA VAL A 241 0.31 -10.75 -13.57
C VAL A 241 1.44 -9.73 -13.35
N SER A 242 2.03 -9.24 -14.42
CA SER A 242 3.15 -8.29 -14.33
C SER A 242 2.97 -7.12 -15.28
N VAL A 243 3.64 -6.01 -14.95
CA VAL A 243 3.88 -4.94 -15.92
C VAL A 243 4.78 -5.49 -17.02
N THR A 244 4.40 -5.27 -18.26
CA THR A 244 5.09 -5.74 -19.48
C THR A 244 5.57 -4.55 -20.31
N SER A 245 6.30 -4.80 -21.39
CA SER A 245 6.69 -3.76 -22.34
C SER A 245 5.51 -3.04 -22.99
N GLU A 246 4.38 -3.73 -23.17
CA GLU A 246 3.15 -3.15 -23.74
C GLU A 246 2.53 -2.10 -22.82
N ASP A 247 2.72 -2.23 -21.49
CA ASP A 247 2.24 -1.23 -20.54
C ASP A 247 3.01 0.09 -20.65
N LEU A 248 4.22 0.08 -21.23
CA LEU A 248 5.04 1.28 -21.43
C LEU A 248 4.57 2.16 -22.60
N ASP A 249 3.60 1.72 -23.36
CA ASP A 249 2.89 2.55 -24.35
C ASP A 249 2.03 3.62 -23.66
N ASP A 250 1.69 3.43 -22.39
CA ASP A 250 1.08 4.46 -21.55
C ASP A 250 2.12 5.52 -21.18
N GLU A 251 1.92 6.76 -21.62
CA GLU A 251 2.88 7.86 -21.42
C GLU A 251 3.16 8.15 -19.96
N LEU A 252 2.12 8.07 -19.09
CA LEU A 252 2.26 8.34 -17.65
C LEU A 252 3.07 7.25 -16.96
N LEU A 253 2.78 5.98 -17.27
CA LEU A 253 3.51 4.85 -16.71
C LEU A 253 4.94 4.83 -17.22
N SER A 254 5.15 5.03 -18.51
CA SER A 254 6.45 5.12 -19.14
C SER A 254 7.31 6.23 -18.52
N ALA A 255 6.75 7.43 -18.36
CA ALA A 255 7.45 8.54 -17.73
C ALA A 255 7.89 8.23 -16.28
N ARG A 256 7.07 7.47 -15.52
CA ARG A 256 7.41 7.06 -14.14
C ARG A 256 8.48 5.98 -14.08
N LEU A 257 8.46 5.02 -15.02
CA LEU A 257 9.33 3.84 -14.95
C LEU A 257 10.66 4.03 -15.71
N ILE A 258 10.66 4.77 -16.82
CA ILE A 258 11.83 4.93 -17.70
C ILE A 258 12.62 6.20 -17.40
N ARG A 259 12.10 7.11 -16.55
CA ARG A 259 12.82 8.34 -16.19
C ARG A 259 14.24 8.03 -15.73
N PRO A 260 15.27 8.63 -16.36
CA PRO A 260 16.65 8.44 -15.98
C PRO A 260 16.88 8.79 -14.51
N LYS A 261 17.52 7.89 -13.77
CA LYS A 261 17.89 8.09 -12.37
C LYS A 261 19.42 8.05 -12.26
N PRO A 262 20.13 9.15 -12.62
CA PRO A 262 21.59 9.17 -12.58
C PRO A 262 22.06 9.00 -11.13
N VAL A 263 23.02 8.10 -10.92
CA VAL A 263 23.61 7.81 -9.62
C VAL A 263 25.05 8.31 -9.59
N LYS A 264 25.40 9.13 -8.58
CA LYS A 264 26.77 9.54 -8.29
C LYS A 264 27.19 8.91 -6.96
N LEU A 265 28.25 8.12 -6.99
CA LEU A 265 28.87 7.59 -5.78
C LEU A 265 29.85 8.60 -5.23
N VAL A 266 29.77 8.88 -3.93
CA VAL A 266 30.66 9.78 -3.20
C VAL A 266 31.31 9.01 -2.06
N GLU A 267 32.65 9.05 -2.01
CA GLU A 267 33.40 8.41 -0.94
C GLU A 267 33.19 9.15 0.39
N ALA A 268 32.80 8.43 1.43
CA ALA A 268 32.68 8.99 2.77
C ALA A 268 34.06 9.15 3.40
N LYS A 269 34.51 10.40 3.57
CA LYS A 269 35.78 10.75 4.21
C LYS A 269 35.87 10.37 5.69
N SER A 270 34.74 10.14 6.33
CA SER A 270 34.66 9.61 7.70
C SER A 270 33.32 8.88 7.88
N TRP A 271 33.37 7.66 8.40
CA TRP A 271 32.19 6.88 8.74
C TRP A 271 31.93 6.92 10.25
N PRO A 272 30.70 7.02 10.73
CA PRO A 272 30.41 7.00 12.16
C PRO A 272 30.74 5.63 12.76
N SER A 273 31.84 5.55 13.50
CA SER A 273 32.22 4.38 14.30
C SER A 273 31.59 4.52 15.69
N GLY A 274 30.40 4.03 15.89
CA GLY A 274 29.71 4.12 17.18
C GLY A 274 28.30 4.70 17.12
N ARG A 275 27.74 5.10 18.28
CA ARG A 275 26.33 5.53 18.39
C ARG A 275 26.04 6.94 17.84
N LYS A 276 27.05 7.80 17.69
CA LYS A 276 26.88 9.21 17.25
C LYS A 276 27.60 9.46 15.93
N ALA A 277 26.98 10.25 15.05
CA ALA A 277 27.62 10.74 13.84
C ALA A 277 28.80 11.66 14.20
N THR A 278 29.92 11.54 13.47
CA THR A 278 31.04 12.46 13.62
C THR A 278 30.67 13.80 12.99
N ARG A 279 31.23 14.92 13.54
CA ARG A 279 31.00 16.25 12.97
C ARG A 279 31.44 16.30 11.49
N ARG A 280 32.54 15.63 11.16
CA ARG A 280 33.09 15.59 9.80
C ARG A 280 32.12 14.90 8.82
N HIS A 281 31.48 13.79 9.24
CA HIS A 281 30.51 13.11 8.42
C HIS A 281 29.25 13.95 8.17
N VAL A 282 28.70 14.58 9.23
CA VAL A 282 27.58 15.51 9.11
C VAL A 282 27.89 16.66 8.18
N THR A 283 29.09 17.29 8.33
CA THR A 283 29.52 18.40 7.46
C THR A 283 29.63 17.97 5.99
N GLN A 284 30.12 16.75 5.73
CA GLN A 284 30.18 16.22 4.36
C GLN A 284 28.79 16.06 3.76
N LEU A 285 27.83 15.46 4.50
CA LEU A 285 26.44 15.34 4.05
C LEU A 285 25.82 16.71 3.75
N VAL A 286 25.98 17.67 4.64
CA VAL A 286 25.47 19.03 4.44
C VAL A 286 26.05 19.68 3.17
N ASN A 287 27.34 19.53 2.92
CA ASN A 287 27.99 20.09 1.72
C ASN A 287 27.46 19.42 0.42
N GLU A 288 27.23 18.10 0.43
CA GLU A 288 26.65 17.41 -0.73
C GLU A 288 25.19 17.84 -0.97
N VAL A 289 24.41 18.04 0.10
CA VAL A 289 23.03 18.55 0.00
C VAL A 289 23.02 19.93 -0.63
N ILE A 290 23.85 20.86 -0.13
CA ILE A 290 23.94 22.21 -0.66
C ILE A 290 24.36 22.19 -2.13
N SER A 291 25.41 21.45 -2.46
CA SER A 291 25.88 21.32 -3.86
C SER A 291 24.82 20.73 -4.79
N LEU A 292 24.00 19.79 -4.28
CA LEU A 292 22.91 19.22 -5.08
C LEU A 292 21.79 20.22 -5.28
N LYS A 293 21.42 20.97 -4.22
CA LYS A 293 20.37 22.03 -4.29
C LYS A 293 20.77 23.14 -5.25
N GLU A 294 22.03 23.59 -5.22
CA GLU A 294 22.55 24.60 -6.14
C GLU A 294 22.47 24.15 -7.61
N ARG A 295 22.71 22.87 -7.87
CA ARG A 295 22.61 22.30 -9.23
C ARG A 295 21.17 22.10 -9.67
N LEU A 296 20.28 21.74 -8.73
CA LEU A 296 18.88 21.48 -9.01
C LEU A 296 18.11 22.77 -9.29
N GLY A 297 18.45 23.85 -8.58
CA GLY A 297 17.75 25.14 -8.59
C GLY A 297 16.39 25.03 -7.91
N GLU A 298 15.36 24.64 -8.65
CA GLU A 298 14.02 24.39 -8.14
C GLU A 298 13.84 22.94 -7.70
N GLY A 299 12.82 22.66 -6.85
CA GLY A 299 12.51 21.34 -6.31
C GLY A 299 13.17 21.04 -4.97
N THR A 300 12.81 19.93 -4.37
CA THR A 300 13.25 19.51 -3.04
C THR A 300 14.39 18.50 -3.11
N VAL A 301 15.44 18.69 -2.33
CA VAL A 301 16.50 17.71 -2.12
C VAL A 301 16.17 16.83 -0.93
N GLY A 302 16.07 15.52 -1.15
CA GLY A 302 15.93 14.53 -0.07
C GLY A 302 17.28 14.06 0.45
N CYS A 303 17.54 14.20 1.75
CA CYS A 303 18.71 13.64 2.43
C CYS A 303 18.27 12.47 3.34
N ILE A 304 18.46 11.24 2.89
CA ILE A 304 18.07 10.04 3.62
C ILE A 304 19.27 9.47 4.37
N VAL A 305 19.13 9.30 5.68
CA VAL A 305 20.21 8.78 6.53
C VAL A 305 19.71 7.68 7.46
N ASN A 306 20.60 6.76 7.84
CA ASN A 306 20.24 5.58 8.64
C ASN A 306 19.95 5.86 10.12
N ARG A 307 20.27 7.05 10.62
CA ARG A 307 20.20 7.36 12.06
C ARG A 307 19.46 8.65 12.33
N VAL A 308 18.58 8.62 13.31
CA VAL A 308 17.83 9.80 13.80
C VAL A 308 18.77 10.92 14.27
N ASP A 309 19.82 10.59 15.04
CA ASP A 309 20.83 11.58 15.48
C ASP A 309 21.52 12.27 14.31
N THR A 310 21.84 11.53 13.26
CA THR A 310 22.43 12.11 12.04
C THR A 310 21.44 13.01 11.34
N ALA A 311 20.18 12.58 11.18
CA ALA A 311 19.13 13.36 10.53
C ALA A 311 18.93 14.71 11.24
N ILE A 312 18.77 14.70 12.57
CA ILE A 312 18.57 15.91 13.35
C ILE A 312 19.77 16.88 13.18
N ARG A 313 20.99 16.37 13.29
CA ARG A 313 22.19 17.24 13.16
C ARG A 313 22.37 17.82 11.75
N VAL A 314 22.07 17.04 10.72
CA VAL A 314 22.09 17.51 9.33
C VAL A 314 21.03 18.60 9.16
N ALA A 315 19.80 18.37 9.62
CA ALA A 315 18.72 19.35 9.55
C ALA A 315 19.06 20.65 10.29
N ASP A 316 19.61 20.55 11.52
CA ASP A 316 20.01 21.73 12.31
C ASP A 316 21.11 22.57 11.64
N MET A 317 22.03 21.90 10.94
CA MET A 317 23.09 22.62 10.19
C MET A 317 22.49 23.24 8.91
N LEU A 318 21.59 22.56 8.20
CA LEU A 318 20.98 23.09 6.98
C LEU A 318 20.02 24.26 7.27
N LYS A 319 19.31 24.26 8.40
CA LYS A 319 18.47 25.40 8.83
C LYS A 319 19.21 26.73 8.95
N LYS A 320 20.52 26.70 9.13
CA LYS A 320 21.35 27.93 9.14
C LYS A 320 21.46 28.54 7.75
N GLN A 321 21.35 27.74 6.71
CA GLN A 321 21.49 28.18 5.32
C GLN A 321 20.13 28.33 4.64
N PHE A 322 19.16 27.52 5.03
CA PHE A 322 17.76 27.49 4.56
C PHE A 322 16.81 27.60 5.77
N PRO A 323 16.64 28.79 6.38
CA PRO A 323 15.94 28.94 7.67
C PRO A 323 14.55 28.34 7.70
N ASP A 324 13.77 28.55 6.63
CA ASP A 324 12.36 28.09 6.52
C ASP A 324 12.18 26.96 5.51
N GLY A 325 13.25 26.53 4.85
CA GLY A 325 13.23 25.56 3.77
C GLY A 325 13.60 24.11 4.17
N VAL A 326 13.77 23.78 5.46
CA VAL A 326 14.25 22.46 5.89
C VAL A 326 13.21 21.70 6.70
N GLY A 327 12.71 20.62 6.14
CA GLY A 327 11.91 19.61 6.85
C GLY A 327 12.78 18.50 7.45
N CYS A 328 12.32 17.92 8.55
CA CYS A 328 12.95 16.74 9.14
C CYS A 328 11.90 15.68 9.44
N TRP A 329 12.02 14.49 8.81
CA TRP A 329 11.08 13.39 8.98
C TRP A 329 11.78 12.12 9.46
N VAL A 330 11.56 11.78 10.73
CA VAL A 330 12.19 10.62 11.37
C VAL A 330 11.15 9.69 11.99
N GLY A 331 11.45 8.40 12.07
CA GLY A 331 10.49 7.37 12.47
C GLY A 331 9.94 7.44 13.90
N ARG A 332 10.44 8.38 14.73
CA ARG A 332 9.97 8.62 16.10
C ARG A 332 9.10 9.87 16.26
N MET A 333 8.77 10.54 15.17
CA MET A 333 7.83 11.66 15.21
C MET A 333 6.44 11.18 15.62
N ARG A 334 5.73 12.03 16.37
CA ARG A 334 4.33 11.78 16.67
C ARG A 334 3.51 11.87 15.37
N PRO A 335 2.43 11.09 15.24
CA PRO A 335 1.58 11.17 14.05
C PRO A 335 1.07 12.59 13.74
N MET A 336 0.87 13.41 14.78
CA MET A 336 0.43 14.79 14.65
C MET A 336 1.52 15.65 14.00
N ASP A 337 2.77 15.53 14.45
CA ASP A 337 3.91 16.27 13.89
C ASP A 337 4.14 15.91 12.41
N VAL A 338 3.91 14.65 12.03
CA VAL A 338 3.98 14.21 10.63
C VAL A 338 2.86 14.83 9.79
N ARG A 339 1.63 14.88 10.32
CA ARG A 339 0.50 15.52 9.63
C ARG A 339 0.72 17.02 9.47
N GLU A 340 1.22 17.70 10.48
CA GLU A 340 1.58 19.13 10.40
C GLU A 340 2.63 19.35 9.30
N LEU A 341 3.71 18.55 9.29
CA LEU A 341 4.74 18.63 8.25
C LEU A 341 4.16 18.46 6.82
N GLN A 342 3.22 17.52 6.66
CA GLN A 342 2.55 17.25 5.37
C GLN A 342 1.54 18.34 4.99
N GLN A 343 0.83 18.92 5.96
CA GLN A 343 -0.11 20.03 5.72
C GLN A 343 0.62 21.31 5.33
N ASP A 344 1.76 21.59 5.99
CA ASP A 344 2.58 22.75 5.68
C ASP A 344 3.31 22.62 4.35
N ASN A 345 3.56 21.36 3.91
CA ASN A 345 4.28 21.03 2.69
C ASN A 345 3.51 20.00 1.84
N PRO A 346 2.41 20.42 1.22
CA PRO A 346 1.54 19.51 0.46
C PRO A 346 2.22 18.89 -0.77
N GLU A 347 3.31 19.48 -1.27
CA GLU A 347 4.15 18.93 -2.32
C GLU A 347 4.84 17.61 -1.93
N LEU A 348 4.97 17.31 -0.65
CA LEU A 348 5.49 16.02 -0.17
C LEU A 348 4.57 14.84 -0.50
N LEU A 349 3.29 15.12 -0.77
CA LEU A 349 2.28 14.11 -1.10
C LEU A 349 1.78 14.21 -2.55
N ASP A 350 2.04 15.35 -3.21
CA ASP A 350 1.54 15.65 -4.55
C ASP A 350 2.58 16.48 -5.32
N SER A 351 3.34 15.79 -6.15
CA SER A 351 4.42 16.38 -6.94
C SER A 351 3.94 17.42 -7.99
N SER A 352 2.64 17.55 -8.20
CA SER A 352 2.08 18.60 -9.06
C SER A 352 2.07 19.98 -8.40
N LYS A 353 2.24 20.04 -7.07
CA LYS A 353 2.26 21.29 -6.31
C LYS A 353 3.65 21.89 -6.28
N PRO A 354 3.76 23.23 -6.31
CA PRO A 354 5.06 23.89 -6.24
C PRO A 354 5.75 23.59 -4.90
N SER A 355 7.02 23.21 -4.97
CA SER A 355 7.82 22.92 -3.78
C SER A 355 8.03 24.18 -2.95
N ARG A 356 7.67 24.14 -1.67
CA ARG A 356 7.97 25.15 -0.65
C ARG A 356 9.20 24.80 0.16
N MET A 357 9.58 23.52 0.15
CA MET A 357 10.70 22.99 0.92
C MET A 357 11.94 22.83 0.04
N ASP A 358 13.06 23.37 0.50
CA ASP A 358 14.36 23.22 -0.17
C ASP A 358 14.96 21.83 0.07
N VAL A 359 14.90 21.36 1.33
CA VAL A 359 15.53 20.12 1.76
C VAL A 359 14.63 19.35 2.73
N LEU A 360 14.40 18.08 2.43
CA LEU A 360 13.81 17.11 3.36
C LEU A 360 14.93 16.20 3.91
N VAL A 361 15.23 16.31 5.21
CA VAL A 361 16.13 15.36 5.88
C VAL A 361 15.31 14.27 6.54
N ALA A 362 15.56 13.01 6.19
CA ALA A 362 14.77 11.93 6.70
C ALA A 362 15.60 10.68 7.07
N THR A 363 15.00 9.79 7.83
CA THR A 363 15.50 8.42 7.97
C THR A 363 14.81 7.53 6.96
N GLN A 364 15.15 6.25 6.91
CA GLN A 364 14.51 5.22 6.04
C GLN A 364 12.98 5.18 6.10
N THR A 365 12.36 5.99 6.96
CA THR A 365 10.90 6.12 7.09
C THR A 365 10.24 6.53 5.77
N VAL A 366 10.94 7.29 4.93
CA VAL A 366 10.44 7.79 3.64
C VAL A 366 10.89 6.95 2.43
N GLU A 367 11.68 5.90 2.62
CA GLU A 367 12.18 5.06 1.50
C GLU A 367 11.10 4.15 0.92
N VAL A 368 10.09 3.79 1.70
CA VAL A 368 9.03 2.88 1.27
C VAL A 368 7.69 3.51 1.58
N GLY A 369 6.84 3.61 0.54
CA GLY A 369 5.44 4.00 0.66
C GLY A 369 5.16 5.49 0.82
N VAL A 370 6.11 6.32 0.48
CA VAL A 370 5.88 7.75 0.32
C VAL A 370 6.23 8.08 -1.13
N ASP A 371 5.28 8.61 -1.88
CA ASP A 371 5.48 9.00 -3.28
C ASP A 371 6.00 10.44 -3.30
N LEU A 372 7.28 10.59 -3.01
CA LEU A 372 7.95 11.89 -2.99
C LEU A 372 8.75 12.08 -4.27
N ASP A 373 8.53 13.18 -4.98
CA ASP A 373 9.40 13.60 -6.08
C ASP A 373 10.59 14.39 -5.51
N LEU A 374 11.68 13.68 -5.24
CA LEU A 374 12.87 14.21 -4.61
C LEU A 374 14.12 13.92 -5.45
N SER A 375 15.04 14.88 -5.49
CA SER A 375 16.44 14.59 -5.82
C SER A 375 17.14 14.07 -4.57
N LEU A 376 17.60 12.81 -4.58
CA LEU A 376 17.99 12.08 -3.38
C LEU A 376 19.50 12.07 -3.14
N ILE A 377 19.89 12.23 -1.86
CA ILE A 377 21.16 11.84 -1.27
C ILE A 377 20.88 10.73 -0.25
N HIS A 378 21.50 9.57 -0.47
CA HIS A 378 21.34 8.41 0.41
C HIS A 378 22.67 8.02 1.04
#